data_b910f44d0d09be6fcc5d4efd64f7f24a
#
_entry.id   b910f44d0d09be6fcc5d4efd64f7f24a
#
_cell.length_a   1.000
_cell.length_b   1.000
_cell.length_c   1.000
_cell.angle_alpha   90.00
_cell.angle_beta   90.00
_cell.angle_gamma   90.00
#
_symmetry.space_group_name_H-M   'P 1'
#
loop_
_entity.id
_entity.type
_entity.pdbx_description
1 polymer ?
#
loop_
_entity_poly.entity_id
_entity_poly.type
_entity_poly.pdbx_seq_one_letter_code
_entity_poly.pdbx_strand_id
1 'polypeptide(L)'
;MCGIVGYIGKKQAYPIVLKGLKRLEYRGYDSAGIAIYDGKDLNICKTKGKVADLQKKCESEIALKGTVGIGHTRWATHGEPNDVNSHPHYSNSGDLAIIHNGIIENYESLKTELQNRGYKFASDTDTEVLVNLIEDIMTNEKVKLGKAVQIALNQTVGAYAIAVFDKTKPNEIVVARLGSPLAIGVGDDEYFIASDASPFIEYTKKAIYLEDGEMAVVRLGKHVKVRKIKDDKLVDPYVQKLQLNLDQIEKAGYEHFMLKEIYEQPSAIKDTYRGRMLADRGIIRMAGVDDNLEKFLNAKRIIVVACGTSWHAGLVAEYIFEDLARIPVEVEYASEFRYRNPVINKDDVVIAISQSGETADTMAAIKLAKENGAFVFGVCNVVGSSISRETHAGAYTHAGPEIGVASTKAFTTQITILSLIALKLGKAKGSISNTDYHMYLNEMELIPSKIEKALESNKHIIEVAKVYKNAKNCLYLGRGYNFPVALEGALKLKEISYIHAEGYPAAEMKHGPIALIDEQMPVVVIATKKGHYEKVVSNIQEIKSRKGKIIAIVTEGDTSVKNMADHVIEVPETFEALTPLLTTIPLQLFSYHIAVMLGKNVDQPRNLAKSVTVE
;
A
#
# COMPACT_ATOMS: atom_id res chain seq x y z
N MET A 1 -6.19 -2.92 7.16
CA MET A 1 -5.30 -2.29 8.17
C MET A 1 -6.07 -1.25 8.96
N CYS A 2 -5.73 -1.09 10.23
CA CYS A 2 -6.34 -0.10 11.10
C CYS A 2 -5.50 1.19 11.18
N GLY A 3 -6.08 2.30 11.63
CA GLY A 3 -5.37 3.56 11.84
C GLY A 3 -5.33 3.95 13.32
N ILE A 4 -4.13 4.11 13.86
CA ILE A 4 -3.87 4.62 15.20
C ILE A 4 -3.61 6.12 15.13
N VAL A 5 -4.24 6.91 16.00
CA VAL A 5 -3.92 8.31 16.25
C VAL A 5 -3.91 8.55 17.75
N GLY A 6 -2.88 9.24 18.26
CA GLY A 6 -2.81 9.70 19.65
C GLY A 6 -2.25 11.11 19.71
N TYR A 7 -2.63 11.83 20.75
CA TYR A 7 -2.15 13.17 21.03
C TYR A 7 -1.96 13.39 22.53
N ILE A 8 -0.86 13.99 22.88
CA ILE A 8 -0.58 14.52 24.22
C ILE A 8 0.09 15.88 24.09
N GLY A 9 -0.50 16.91 24.67
CA GLY A 9 0.01 18.28 24.53
C GLY A 9 -0.78 19.29 25.33
N LYS A 10 -0.77 20.54 24.86
CA LYS A 10 -1.48 21.67 25.49
C LYS A 10 -2.80 22.04 24.78
N LYS A 11 -3.01 21.52 23.55
CA LYS A 11 -4.21 21.81 22.76
C LYS A 11 -5.32 20.80 23.06
N GLN A 12 -6.54 21.10 22.63
CA GLN A 12 -7.65 20.14 22.69
C GLN A 12 -7.33 18.94 21.81
N ALA A 13 -7.38 17.73 22.39
CA ALA A 13 -7.02 16.48 21.71
C ALA A 13 -8.06 16.07 20.67
N TYR A 14 -9.36 16.28 20.96
CA TYR A 14 -10.44 15.81 20.08
C TYR A 14 -10.30 16.27 18.61
N PRO A 15 -10.18 17.57 18.29
CA PRO A 15 -10.08 18.00 16.89
C PRO A 15 -8.82 17.47 16.20
N ILE A 16 -7.71 17.29 16.93
CA ILE A 16 -6.45 16.77 16.40
C ILE A 16 -6.59 15.28 16.07
N VAL A 17 -7.11 14.50 17.04
CA VAL A 17 -7.32 13.06 16.88
C VAL A 17 -8.34 12.79 15.78
N LEU A 18 -9.48 13.50 15.78
CA LEU A 18 -10.52 13.34 14.75
C LEU A 18 -9.99 13.64 13.34
N LYS A 19 -9.22 14.72 13.18
CA LYS A 19 -8.60 15.08 11.90
C LYS A 19 -7.59 14.03 11.45
N GLY A 20 -6.80 13.50 12.40
CA GLY A 20 -5.88 12.41 12.15
C GLY A 20 -6.58 11.14 11.70
N LEU A 21 -7.70 10.76 12.34
CA LEU A 21 -8.52 9.61 11.93
C LEU A 21 -9.09 9.78 10.52
N LYS A 22 -9.58 10.99 10.15
CA LYS A 22 -10.03 11.27 8.77
C LYS A 22 -8.92 11.04 7.75
N ARG A 23 -7.67 11.37 8.09
CA ARG A 23 -6.50 11.13 7.23
C ARG A 23 -6.08 9.67 7.16
N LEU A 24 -6.41 8.85 8.17
CA LEU A 24 -6.12 7.42 8.20
C LEU A 24 -7.32 6.54 7.79
N GLU A 25 -8.46 7.13 7.43
CA GLU A 25 -9.67 6.36 7.11
C GLU A 25 -9.46 5.38 5.94
N TYR A 26 -8.55 5.70 5.00
CA TYR A 26 -8.16 4.78 3.92
C TYR A 26 -7.55 3.46 4.41
N ARG A 27 -7.08 3.42 5.67
CA ARG A 27 -6.51 2.21 6.29
C ARG A 27 -7.60 1.28 6.86
N GLY A 28 -8.71 1.83 7.34
CA GLY A 28 -9.83 1.06 7.89
C GLY A 28 -11.04 1.96 8.10
N TYR A 29 -12.22 1.47 7.81
CA TYR A 29 -13.46 2.24 7.81
C TYR A 29 -14.70 1.43 8.22
N ASP A 30 -14.50 0.28 8.88
CA ASP A 30 -15.60 -0.58 9.38
C ASP A 30 -16.19 -0.03 10.67
N SER A 31 -15.34 0.56 11.50
CA SER A 31 -15.72 1.25 12.72
C SER A 31 -14.64 2.25 13.15
N ALA A 32 -15.01 3.22 13.98
CA ALA A 32 -14.09 4.20 14.52
C ALA A 32 -14.43 4.55 15.97
N GLY A 33 -13.43 5.07 16.71
CA GLY A 33 -13.67 5.57 18.06
C GLY A 33 -12.53 6.41 18.59
N ILE A 34 -12.85 7.18 19.62
CA ILE A 34 -11.95 8.12 20.30
C ILE A 34 -12.11 7.98 21.81
N ALA A 35 -11.01 8.03 22.53
CA ALA A 35 -10.97 8.18 23.98
C ALA A 35 -10.23 9.46 24.35
N ILE A 36 -10.85 10.33 25.18
CA ILE A 36 -10.27 11.59 25.66
C ILE A 36 -10.36 11.62 27.18
N TYR A 37 -9.27 12.02 27.82
CA TYR A 37 -9.25 12.33 29.25
C TYR A 37 -9.58 13.79 29.47
N ASP A 38 -10.66 14.09 30.22
CA ASP A 38 -11.18 15.45 30.43
C ASP A 38 -10.61 16.18 31.66
N GLY A 39 -9.69 15.53 32.35
CA GLY A 39 -9.14 16.01 33.62
C GLY A 39 -9.70 15.29 34.86
N LYS A 40 -10.78 14.50 34.68
CA LYS A 40 -11.43 13.72 35.73
C LYS A 40 -11.71 12.30 35.28
N ASP A 41 -12.37 12.13 34.16
CA ASP A 41 -12.83 10.86 33.64
C ASP A 41 -12.32 10.59 32.22
N LEU A 42 -12.36 9.31 31.84
CA LEU A 42 -12.04 8.83 30.51
C LEU A 42 -13.32 8.74 29.69
N ASN A 43 -13.49 9.66 28.76
CA ASN A 43 -14.66 9.73 27.89
C ASN A 43 -14.39 9.00 26.57
N ILE A 44 -15.19 7.98 26.24
CA ILE A 44 -15.07 7.16 25.03
C ILE A 44 -16.30 7.32 24.16
N CYS A 45 -16.09 7.58 22.88
CA CYS A 45 -17.12 7.61 21.84
C CYS A 45 -16.71 6.64 20.73
N LYS A 46 -17.55 5.66 20.42
CA LYS A 46 -17.31 4.62 19.41
C LYS A 46 -18.53 4.43 18.53
N THR A 47 -18.30 4.08 17.26
CA THR A 47 -19.40 3.76 16.33
C THR A 47 -18.94 2.80 15.24
N LYS A 48 -19.86 1.94 14.81
CA LYS A 48 -19.77 1.26 13.53
C LYS A 48 -19.86 2.28 12.40
N GLY A 49 -19.07 2.11 11.33
CA GLY A 49 -19.07 3.00 10.16
C GLY A 49 -17.87 3.93 10.12
N LYS A 50 -17.99 5.00 9.36
CA LYS A 50 -16.91 5.92 9.02
C LYS A 50 -16.62 6.95 10.11
N VAL A 51 -15.48 7.63 9.99
CA VAL A 51 -15.09 8.73 10.89
C VAL A 51 -16.13 9.88 10.89
N ALA A 52 -16.83 10.08 9.77
CA ALA A 52 -17.93 11.05 9.71
C ALA A 52 -19.12 10.67 10.61
N ASP A 53 -19.42 9.38 10.73
CA ASP A 53 -20.49 8.88 11.63
C ASP A 53 -20.04 9.00 13.08
N LEU A 54 -18.77 8.70 13.39
CA LEU A 54 -18.17 8.94 14.69
C LEU A 54 -18.26 10.42 15.09
N GLN A 55 -17.90 11.33 14.18
CA GLN A 55 -17.98 12.76 14.44
C GLN A 55 -19.40 13.19 14.83
N LYS A 56 -20.42 12.80 14.05
CA LYS A 56 -21.83 13.10 14.33
C LYS A 56 -22.25 12.61 15.71
N LYS A 57 -21.90 11.37 16.06
CA LYS A 57 -22.21 10.76 17.35
C LYS A 57 -21.53 11.52 18.49
N CYS A 58 -20.22 11.77 18.38
CA CYS A 58 -19.48 12.48 19.43
C CYS A 58 -20.01 13.91 19.66
N GLU A 59 -20.34 14.65 18.60
CA GLU A 59 -20.86 16.02 18.69
C GLU A 59 -22.28 16.09 19.28
N SER A 60 -23.08 15.02 19.15
CA SER A 60 -24.44 14.94 19.68
C SER A 60 -24.53 14.39 21.11
N GLU A 61 -23.63 13.51 21.52
CA GLU A 61 -23.78 12.74 22.76
C GLU A 61 -22.78 13.14 23.86
N ILE A 62 -21.57 13.58 23.52
CA ILE A 62 -20.47 13.73 24.49
C ILE A 62 -19.60 14.95 24.17
N ALA A 63 -19.42 15.84 25.13
CA ALA A 63 -18.45 16.92 25.04
C ALA A 63 -17.02 16.39 25.31
N LEU A 64 -16.33 15.91 24.28
CA LEU A 64 -14.96 15.41 24.38
C LEU A 64 -13.95 16.56 24.52
N LYS A 65 -13.73 17.00 25.76
CA LYS A 65 -12.75 18.06 26.11
C LYS A 65 -11.56 17.40 26.81
N GLY A 66 -10.35 17.88 26.51
CA GLY A 66 -9.13 17.38 27.14
C GLY A 66 -7.93 17.51 26.24
N THR A 67 -6.73 17.33 26.81
CA THR A 67 -5.45 17.55 26.14
C THR A 67 -4.69 16.26 25.86
N VAL A 68 -5.24 15.13 26.26
CA VAL A 68 -4.71 13.78 26.00
C VAL A 68 -5.82 12.92 25.41
N GLY A 69 -5.51 12.21 24.35
CA GLY A 69 -6.47 11.30 23.73
C GLY A 69 -5.85 10.36 22.72
N ILE A 70 -6.56 9.28 22.48
CA ILE A 70 -6.26 8.27 21.46
C ILE A 70 -7.49 8.00 20.61
N GLY A 71 -7.30 7.63 19.37
CA GLY A 71 -8.38 7.30 18.44
C GLY A 71 -7.95 6.24 17.45
N HIS A 72 -8.93 5.59 16.86
CA HIS A 72 -8.72 4.42 16.01
C HIS A 72 -9.74 4.36 14.88
N THR A 73 -9.27 3.94 13.70
CA THR A 73 -10.12 3.46 12.62
C THR A 73 -9.86 1.98 12.42
N ARG A 74 -10.90 1.16 12.41
CA ARG A 74 -10.81 -0.29 12.44
C ARG A 74 -11.10 -0.90 11.07
N TRP A 75 -10.27 -1.87 10.71
CA TRP A 75 -10.55 -2.93 9.77
C TRP A 75 -10.70 -4.22 10.56
N ALA A 76 -11.91 -4.78 10.60
CA ALA A 76 -12.23 -5.89 11.49
C ALA A 76 -11.49 -7.18 11.10
N THR A 77 -10.76 -7.76 12.05
CA THR A 77 -10.10 -9.06 11.97
C THR A 77 -10.74 -10.06 12.92
N HIS A 78 -11.03 -9.63 14.17
CA HIS A 78 -11.67 -10.42 15.22
C HIS A 78 -12.93 -9.71 15.72
N GLY A 79 -14.07 -10.41 15.72
CA GLY A 79 -15.37 -9.87 16.09
C GLY A 79 -16.00 -8.98 15.02
N GLU A 80 -17.31 -9.06 14.87
CA GLU A 80 -18.07 -8.28 13.89
C GLU A 80 -17.89 -6.75 14.07
N PRO A 81 -17.96 -5.96 12.99
CA PRO A 81 -18.01 -4.50 13.10
C PRO A 81 -19.29 -4.03 13.82
N ASN A 82 -19.13 -3.63 15.08
CA ASN A 82 -20.17 -3.03 15.92
C ASN A 82 -19.54 -2.08 16.93
N ASP A 83 -20.35 -1.35 17.67
CA ASP A 83 -19.87 -0.34 18.65
C ASP A 83 -19.08 -0.97 19.80
N VAL A 84 -19.42 -2.20 20.22
CA VAL A 84 -18.74 -2.89 21.32
C VAL A 84 -17.33 -3.31 20.93
N ASN A 85 -17.19 -3.92 19.75
CA ASN A 85 -15.91 -4.40 19.22
C ASN A 85 -15.04 -3.29 18.61
N SER A 86 -15.53 -2.04 18.55
CA SER A 86 -14.76 -0.89 18.09
C SER A 86 -13.72 -0.46 19.13
N HIS A 87 -12.57 0.01 18.68
CA HIS A 87 -11.56 0.63 19.54
C HIS A 87 -11.89 2.11 19.81
N PRO A 88 -11.43 2.70 20.92
CA PRO A 88 -10.60 2.14 22.00
C PRO A 88 -11.33 1.14 22.89
N HIS A 89 -10.57 0.20 23.51
CA HIS A 89 -11.03 -0.62 24.61
C HIS A 89 -10.52 -0.06 25.94
N TYR A 90 -11.21 -0.35 27.02
CA TYR A 90 -10.80 0.00 28.37
C TYR A 90 -10.69 -1.25 29.24
N SER A 91 -9.90 -1.15 30.30
CA SER A 91 -9.74 -2.21 31.28
C SER A 91 -10.98 -2.36 32.19
N ASN A 92 -11.06 -3.45 32.94
CA ASN A 92 -12.19 -3.73 33.84
C ASN A 92 -12.44 -2.63 34.88
N SER A 93 -11.40 -1.95 35.38
CA SER A 93 -11.54 -0.78 36.28
C SER A 93 -12.03 0.47 35.54
N GLY A 94 -11.86 0.54 34.21
CA GLY A 94 -12.07 1.74 33.41
C GLY A 94 -10.96 2.79 33.54
N ASP A 95 -9.79 2.41 34.06
CA ASP A 95 -8.66 3.34 34.27
C ASP A 95 -7.72 3.40 33.06
N LEU A 96 -7.60 2.29 32.30
CA LEU A 96 -6.77 2.23 31.10
C LEU A 96 -7.61 2.30 29.84
N ALA A 97 -7.11 3.02 28.83
CA ALA A 97 -7.62 2.96 27.45
C ALA A 97 -6.52 2.53 26.51
N ILE A 98 -6.85 1.62 25.55
CA ILE A 98 -5.94 1.09 24.55
C ILE A 98 -6.54 1.11 23.16
N ILE A 99 -5.69 1.36 22.17
CA ILE A 99 -5.94 1.10 20.75
C ILE A 99 -4.86 0.17 20.21
N HIS A 100 -5.22 -0.69 19.27
CA HIS A 100 -4.37 -1.76 18.78
C HIS A 100 -4.57 -2.01 17.29
N ASN A 101 -3.47 -2.14 16.57
CA ASN A 101 -3.39 -2.67 15.20
C ASN A 101 -2.62 -3.98 15.25
N GLY A 102 -3.17 -5.05 14.74
CA GLY A 102 -2.53 -6.35 14.72
C GLY A 102 -3.45 -7.46 15.19
N ILE A 103 -2.86 -8.58 15.58
CA ILE A 103 -3.54 -9.76 16.10
C ILE A 103 -2.70 -10.35 17.21
N ILE A 104 -3.30 -10.59 18.37
CA ILE A 104 -2.70 -11.35 19.47
C ILE A 104 -3.16 -12.81 19.34
N GLU A 105 -2.34 -13.66 18.76
CA GLU A 105 -2.69 -15.04 18.40
C GLU A 105 -3.04 -15.91 19.59
N ASN A 106 -2.38 -15.70 20.74
CA ASN A 106 -2.62 -16.46 21.96
C ASN A 106 -3.67 -15.83 22.90
N TYR A 107 -4.55 -14.94 22.38
CA TYR A 107 -5.50 -14.18 23.21
C TYR A 107 -6.51 -15.10 23.94
N GLU A 108 -6.93 -16.22 23.37
CA GLU A 108 -7.90 -17.12 24.01
C GLU A 108 -7.37 -17.74 25.30
N SER A 109 -6.10 -18.16 25.31
CA SER A 109 -5.47 -18.70 26.52
C SER A 109 -5.30 -17.63 27.62
N LEU A 110 -4.89 -16.42 27.22
CA LEU A 110 -4.79 -15.27 28.13
C LEU A 110 -6.17 -14.85 28.67
N LYS A 111 -7.22 -14.87 27.84
CA LYS A 111 -8.60 -14.57 28.22
C LYS A 111 -9.08 -15.56 29.29
N THR A 112 -8.87 -16.85 29.07
CA THR A 112 -9.25 -17.91 30.01
C THR A 112 -8.57 -17.72 31.38
N GLU A 113 -7.28 -17.39 31.38
CA GLU A 113 -6.54 -17.14 32.62
C GLU A 113 -7.06 -15.93 33.38
N LEU A 114 -7.32 -14.82 32.65
CA LEU A 114 -7.90 -13.61 33.25
C LEU A 114 -9.32 -13.82 33.76
N GLN A 115 -10.15 -14.62 33.08
CA GLN A 115 -11.48 -15.01 33.57
C GLN A 115 -11.41 -15.78 34.90
N ASN A 116 -10.45 -16.68 35.03
CA ASN A 116 -10.20 -17.39 36.28
C ASN A 116 -9.78 -16.45 37.43
N ARG A 117 -9.21 -15.28 37.10
CA ARG A 117 -8.87 -14.22 38.07
C ARG A 117 -10.02 -13.22 38.29
N GLY A 118 -11.19 -13.44 37.67
CA GLY A 118 -12.41 -12.63 37.87
C GLY A 118 -12.62 -11.49 36.85
N TYR A 119 -11.78 -11.38 35.82
CA TYR A 119 -11.97 -10.40 34.76
C TYR A 119 -13.18 -10.73 33.86
N LYS A 120 -13.91 -9.71 33.47
CA LYS A 120 -15.07 -9.84 32.55
C LYS A 120 -14.75 -9.18 31.22
N PHE A 121 -15.28 -9.74 30.15
CA PHE A 121 -15.05 -9.27 28.79
C PHE A 121 -16.38 -8.92 28.12
N ALA A 122 -16.48 -7.73 27.57
CA ALA A 122 -17.67 -7.23 26.89
C ALA A 122 -17.57 -7.43 25.36
N SER A 123 -16.36 -7.46 24.82
CA SER A 123 -16.11 -7.61 23.38
C SER A 123 -15.51 -8.95 23.01
N ASP A 124 -15.52 -9.23 21.70
CA ASP A 124 -14.91 -10.42 21.11
C ASP A 124 -13.46 -10.16 20.68
N THR A 125 -12.87 -9.00 21.06
CA THR A 125 -11.57 -8.58 20.54
C THR A 125 -10.42 -9.07 21.43
N ASP A 126 -9.33 -9.42 20.79
CA ASP A 126 -8.03 -9.71 21.42
C ASP A 126 -7.46 -8.48 22.17
N THR A 127 -7.83 -7.29 21.73
CA THR A 127 -7.39 -6.01 22.33
C THR A 127 -7.94 -5.80 23.75
N GLU A 128 -9.18 -6.18 24.00
CA GLU A 128 -9.75 -6.12 25.36
C GLU A 128 -9.02 -7.09 26.30
N VAL A 129 -8.57 -8.24 25.77
CA VAL A 129 -7.75 -9.18 26.54
C VAL A 129 -6.40 -8.55 26.92
N LEU A 130 -5.76 -7.88 25.95
CA LEU A 130 -4.46 -7.23 26.19
C LEU A 130 -4.54 -6.12 27.24
N VAL A 131 -5.56 -5.24 27.20
CA VAL A 131 -5.66 -4.16 28.19
C VAL A 131 -5.93 -4.69 29.60
N ASN A 132 -6.71 -5.77 29.73
CA ASN A 132 -6.96 -6.41 31.00
C ASN A 132 -5.72 -7.17 31.54
N LEU A 133 -4.91 -7.76 30.65
CA LEU A 133 -3.61 -8.33 31.04
C LEU A 133 -2.65 -7.25 31.58
N ILE A 134 -2.61 -6.09 30.93
CA ILE A 134 -1.80 -4.95 31.39
C ILE A 134 -2.27 -4.50 32.80
N GLU A 135 -3.57 -4.37 33.00
CA GLU A 135 -4.15 -4.00 34.30
C GLU A 135 -3.85 -5.03 35.40
N ASP A 136 -4.01 -6.32 35.11
CA ASP A 136 -3.71 -7.43 36.04
C ASP A 136 -2.24 -7.37 36.50
N ILE A 137 -1.31 -7.19 35.56
CA ILE A 137 0.12 -7.04 35.86
C ILE A 137 0.39 -5.78 36.69
N MET A 138 -0.24 -4.64 36.36
CA MET A 138 -0.08 -3.40 37.13
C MET A 138 -0.49 -3.60 38.59
N THR A 139 -1.60 -4.27 38.79
CA THR A 139 -2.21 -4.50 40.12
C THR A 139 -1.40 -5.50 40.95
N ASN A 140 -1.08 -6.65 40.36
CA ASN A 140 -0.42 -7.75 41.05
C ASN A 140 1.07 -7.47 41.32
N GLU A 141 1.79 -6.96 40.29
CA GLU A 141 3.23 -6.66 40.39
C GLU A 141 3.52 -5.26 40.94
N LYS A 142 2.49 -4.42 41.16
CA LYS A 142 2.60 -3.05 41.66
C LYS A 142 3.59 -2.21 40.86
N VAL A 143 3.59 -2.37 39.53
CA VAL A 143 4.49 -1.69 38.60
C VAL A 143 3.79 -0.55 37.87
N LYS A 144 4.59 0.36 37.27
CA LYS A 144 4.06 1.44 36.43
C LYS A 144 3.61 0.92 35.06
N LEU A 145 2.71 1.65 34.39
CA LEU A 145 2.14 1.31 33.08
C LEU A 145 3.20 0.83 32.07
N GLY A 146 4.28 1.58 31.86
CA GLY A 146 5.31 1.19 30.90
C GLY A 146 5.95 -0.17 31.20
N LYS A 147 6.13 -0.52 32.48
CA LYS A 147 6.67 -1.83 32.89
C LYS A 147 5.63 -2.94 32.72
N ALA A 148 4.38 -2.66 33.05
CA ALA A 148 3.29 -3.62 32.86
C ALA A 148 3.08 -3.94 31.37
N VAL A 149 3.12 -2.92 30.50
CA VAL A 149 3.07 -3.12 29.04
C VAL A 149 4.23 -4.00 28.57
N GLN A 150 5.45 -3.75 29.03
CA GLN A 150 6.60 -4.58 28.68
C GLN A 150 6.39 -6.06 29.09
N ILE A 151 5.93 -6.30 30.31
CA ILE A 151 5.70 -7.65 30.81
C ILE A 151 4.56 -8.33 30.03
N ALA A 152 3.46 -7.62 29.78
CA ALA A 152 2.33 -8.13 28.99
C ALA A 152 2.77 -8.53 27.56
N LEU A 153 3.50 -7.65 26.87
CA LEU A 153 3.95 -7.92 25.51
C LEU A 153 4.98 -9.04 25.39
N ASN A 154 5.73 -9.34 26.45
CA ASN A 154 6.58 -10.53 26.48
C ASN A 154 5.79 -11.85 26.67
N GLN A 155 4.51 -11.78 27.04
CA GLN A 155 3.61 -12.94 27.16
C GLN A 155 2.72 -13.10 25.92
N THR A 156 2.67 -12.12 25.04
CA THR A 156 1.85 -12.16 23.81
C THR A 156 2.61 -12.75 22.63
N VAL A 157 1.88 -13.47 21.78
CA VAL A 157 2.35 -13.99 20.49
C VAL A 157 1.53 -13.30 19.40
N GLY A 158 2.19 -12.84 18.33
CA GLY A 158 1.53 -12.20 17.20
C GLY A 158 2.09 -10.83 16.88
N ALA A 159 1.38 -10.06 16.05
CA ALA A 159 1.76 -8.73 15.58
C ALA A 159 0.94 -7.64 16.30
N TYR A 160 1.58 -6.54 16.66
CA TYR A 160 0.90 -5.41 17.32
C TYR A 160 1.54 -4.06 17.05
N ALA A 161 0.72 -3.03 16.98
CA ALA A 161 1.07 -1.66 17.30
C ALA A 161 0.02 -1.14 18.28
N ILE A 162 0.43 -0.66 19.44
CA ILE A 162 -0.47 -0.21 20.50
C ILE A 162 -0.17 1.21 20.96
N ALA A 163 -1.21 1.90 21.40
CA ALA A 163 -1.09 3.08 22.24
C ALA A 163 -2.05 2.93 23.43
N VAL A 164 -1.52 3.07 24.62
CA VAL A 164 -2.26 2.91 25.88
C VAL A 164 -1.92 4.04 26.84
N PHE A 165 -2.92 4.53 27.56
CA PHE A 165 -2.72 5.51 28.64
C PHE A 165 -3.61 5.19 29.84
N ASP A 166 -3.17 5.70 30.98
CA ASP A 166 -3.80 5.54 32.30
C ASP A 166 -4.37 6.90 32.76
N LYS A 167 -5.69 6.96 33.02
CA LYS A 167 -6.34 8.19 33.47
C LYS A 167 -5.79 8.69 34.82
N THR A 168 -5.19 7.81 35.63
CA THR A 168 -4.57 8.19 36.91
C THR A 168 -3.21 8.86 36.70
N LYS A 169 -2.60 8.73 35.51
CA LYS A 169 -1.34 9.36 35.10
C LYS A 169 -1.43 9.91 33.66
N PRO A 170 -2.29 10.90 33.43
CA PRO A 170 -2.63 11.33 32.07
C PRO A 170 -1.51 12.03 31.31
N ASN A 171 -0.37 12.29 31.94
CA ASN A 171 0.78 12.96 31.31
C ASN A 171 1.69 12.00 30.53
N GLU A 172 1.28 10.75 30.33
CA GLU A 172 2.05 9.76 29.56
C GLU A 172 1.17 8.87 28.70
N ILE A 173 1.66 8.56 27.50
CA ILE A 173 1.13 7.51 26.62
C ILE A 173 2.24 6.50 26.42
N VAL A 174 1.94 5.22 26.59
CA VAL A 174 2.87 4.12 26.29
C VAL A 174 2.51 3.56 24.92
N VAL A 175 3.50 3.42 24.07
CA VAL A 175 3.36 2.89 22.71
C VAL A 175 4.35 1.75 22.50
N ALA A 176 3.97 0.75 21.72
CA ALA A 176 4.83 -0.37 21.39
C ALA A 176 4.49 -0.94 20.01
N ARG A 177 5.46 -1.60 19.40
CA ARG A 177 5.34 -2.11 18.05
C ARG A 177 6.02 -3.49 17.88
N LEU A 178 5.35 -4.37 17.14
CA LEU A 178 5.89 -5.57 16.50
C LEU A 178 5.03 -5.89 15.25
N GLY A 179 5.61 -5.83 14.06
CA GLY A 179 4.93 -6.13 12.79
C GLY A 179 4.08 -4.99 12.22
N SER A 180 3.27 -4.29 13.00
CA SER A 180 2.43 -3.18 12.54
C SER A 180 3.13 -1.82 12.69
N PRO A 181 3.00 -0.86 11.74
CA PRO A 181 3.75 0.40 11.77
C PRO A 181 3.26 1.36 12.86
N LEU A 182 4.20 2.09 13.49
CA LEU A 182 3.93 3.11 14.48
C LEU A 182 5.01 4.20 14.48
N ALA A 183 4.58 5.46 14.45
CA ALA A 183 5.44 6.64 14.46
C ALA A 183 5.03 7.61 15.57
N ILE A 184 6.01 8.34 16.11
CA ILE A 184 5.83 9.40 17.11
C ILE A 184 6.25 10.72 16.48
N GLY A 185 5.30 11.64 16.27
CA GLY A 185 5.57 13.01 15.86
C GLY A 185 6.06 13.84 17.04
N VAL A 186 7.19 14.54 16.87
CA VAL A 186 7.82 15.36 17.91
C VAL A 186 7.53 16.82 17.62
N GLY A 187 6.59 17.42 18.34
CA GLY A 187 6.25 18.84 18.29
C GLY A 187 6.90 19.66 19.41
N ASP A 188 6.55 20.93 19.50
CA ASP A 188 7.00 21.82 20.55
C ASP A 188 6.06 21.70 21.78
N ASP A 189 6.53 21.03 22.83
CA ASP A 189 5.74 20.67 24.01
C ASP A 189 4.47 19.84 23.70
N GLU A 190 4.51 19.06 22.64
CA GLU A 190 3.41 18.16 22.28
C GLU A 190 3.96 16.95 21.49
N TYR A 191 3.25 15.83 21.59
CA TYR A 191 3.57 14.62 20.86
C TYR A 191 2.34 14.05 20.17
N PHE A 192 2.59 13.46 19.02
CA PHE A 192 1.60 12.79 18.20
C PHE A 192 1.99 11.32 18.04
N ILE A 193 1.04 10.44 18.09
CA ILE A 193 1.22 9.01 17.82
C ILE A 193 0.39 8.67 16.58
N ALA A 194 0.93 7.97 15.61
CA ALA A 194 0.16 7.56 14.45
C ALA A 194 0.75 6.34 13.76
N SER A 195 -0.11 5.61 13.03
CA SER A 195 0.31 4.49 12.18
C SER A 195 1.22 4.92 11.02
N ASP A 196 1.05 6.16 10.53
CA ASP A 196 1.96 6.83 9.60
C ASP A 196 2.00 8.34 9.88
N ALA A 197 2.81 9.09 9.14
CA ALA A 197 3.05 10.50 9.43
C ALA A 197 1.91 11.45 8.98
N SER A 198 0.96 11.01 8.18
CA SER A 198 -0.08 11.86 7.60
C SER A 198 -0.96 12.57 8.63
N PRO A 199 -1.30 11.99 9.81
CA PRO A 199 -2.07 12.66 10.84
C PRO A 199 -1.40 13.91 11.44
N PHE A 200 -0.06 13.90 11.55
CA PHE A 200 0.66 14.96 12.27
C PHE A 200 1.55 15.86 11.42
N ILE A 201 1.61 15.64 10.09
CA ILE A 201 2.50 16.39 9.18
C ILE A 201 2.26 17.91 9.19
N GLU A 202 1.06 18.37 9.51
CA GLU A 202 0.74 19.79 9.63
C GLU A 202 1.23 20.41 10.94
N TYR A 203 1.48 19.59 11.95
CA TYR A 203 1.90 20.05 13.28
C TYR A 203 3.41 19.94 13.47
N THR A 204 4.03 18.89 12.92
CA THR A 204 5.46 18.67 13.00
C THR A 204 6.00 17.86 11.82
N LYS A 205 7.21 18.22 11.39
CA LYS A 205 7.99 17.45 10.40
C LYS A 205 9.07 16.56 11.04
N LYS A 206 9.07 16.40 12.37
CA LYS A 206 10.01 15.54 13.09
C LYS A 206 9.28 14.29 13.55
N ALA A 207 9.80 13.12 13.19
CA ALA A 207 9.20 11.82 13.55
C ALA A 207 10.24 10.83 14.06
N ILE A 208 9.84 10.01 15.02
CA ILE A 208 10.54 8.80 15.47
C ILE A 208 9.71 7.61 14.99
N TYR A 209 10.30 6.74 14.17
CA TYR A 209 9.69 5.47 13.80
C TYR A 209 10.21 4.39 14.74
N LEU A 210 9.30 3.71 15.44
CA LEU A 210 9.68 2.56 16.24
C LEU A 210 10.05 1.38 15.35
N GLU A 211 11.00 0.57 15.80
CA GLU A 211 11.33 -0.69 15.18
C GLU A 211 10.59 -1.86 15.83
N ASP A 212 10.59 -3.01 15.19
CA ASP A 212 9.96 -4.21 15.74
C ASP A 212 10.59 -4.59 17.08
N GLY A 213 9.73 -4.89 18.05
CA GLY A 213 10.14 -5.17 19.42
C GLY A 213 10.56 -3.94 20.24
N GLU A 214 10.21 -2.74 19.78
CA GLU A 214 10.42 -1.51 20.52
C GLU A 214 9.14 -0.97 21.16
N MET A 215 9.34 -0.32 22.29
CA MET A 215 8.33 0.44 23.01
C MET A 215 8.86 1.81 23.41
N ALA A 216 7.96 2.78 23.56
CA ALA A 216 8.31 4.11 24.05
C ALA A 216 7.31 4.60 25.10
N VAL A 217 7.81 5.35 26.08
CA VAL A 217 6.99 6.10 27.01
C VAL A 217 7.07 7.57 26.61
N VAL A 218 5.98 8.07 26.04
CA VAL A 218 5.84 9.45 25.57
C VAL A 218 5.26 10.28 26.71
N ARG A 219 6.05 11.23 27.24
CA ARG A 219 5.65 12.11 28.36
C ARG A 219 5.75 13.55 27.97
N LEU A 220 4.71 14.31 28.31
CA LEU A 220 4.72 15.75 28.11
C LEU A 220 5.91 16.41 28.85
N GLY A 221 6.64 17.29 28.14
CA GLY A 221 7.80 18.01 28.68
C GLY A 221 9.06 17.14 28.89
N LYS A 222 9.12 15.90 28.36
CA LYS A 222 10.28 15.01 28.47
C LYS A 222 10.62 14.42 27.09
N HIS A 223 11.92 14.23 26.84
CA HIS A 223 12.34 13.48 25.63
C HIS A 223 11.78 12.07 25.60
N VAL A 224 11.38 11.62 24.41
CA VAL A 224 10.91 10.24 24.19
C VAL A 224 12.03 9.25 24.54
N LYS A 225 11.69 8.26 25.35
CA LYS A 225 12.60 7.17 25.70
C LYS A 225 12.12 5.89 25.04
N VAL A 226 12.92 5.37 24.12
CA VAL A 226 12.66 4.09 23.44
C VAL A 226 13.40 2.95 24.15
N ARG A 227 12.76 1.79 24.22
CA ARG A 227 13.33 0.57 24.85
C ARG A 227 12.99 -0.66 24.03
N LYS A 228 13.85 -1.67 24.06
CA LYS A 228 13.54 -3.00 23.56
C LYS A 228 12.62 -3.71 24.55
N ILE A 229 11.54 -4.31 24.04
CA ILE A 229 10.54 -5.01 24.88
C ILE A 229 11.17 -6.24 25.56
N LYS A 230 12.00 -7.00 24.84
CA LYS A 230 12.57 -8.26 25.28
C LYS A 230 13.45 -8.12 26.55
N ASP A 231 14.31 -7.13 26.61
CA ASP A 231 15.36 -6.99 27.62
C ASP A 231 15.37 -5.63 28.36
N ASP A 232 14.37 -4.77 28.07
CA ASP A 232 14.23 -3.42 28.64
C ASP A 232 15.42 -2.48 28.37
N LYS A 233 16.25 -2.80 27.36
CA LYS A 233 17.43 -2.01 27.01
C LYS A 233 17.02 -0.69 26.36
N LEU A 234 17.65 0.40 26.83
CA LEU A 234 17.42 1.75 26.27
C LEU A 234 18.02 1.83 24.85
N VAL A 235 17.27 2.45 23.94
CA VAL A 235 17.69 2.73 22.56
C VAL A 235 17.64 4.24 22.35
N ASP A 236 18.65 4.80 21.73
CA ASP A 236 18.63 6.21 21.32
C ASP A 236 17.72 6.38 20.09
N PRO A 237 16.60 7.12 20.20
CA PRO A 237 15.67 7.26 19.10
C PRO A 237 16.26 8.16 18.00
N TYR A 238 16.20 7.68 16.75
CA TYR A 238 16.54 8.50 15.61
C TYR A 238 15.36 9.39 15.22
N VAL A 239 15.54 10.71 15.28
CA VAL A 239 14.54 11.70 14.87
C VAL A 239 14.73 12.03 13.39
N GLN A 240 13.83 11.54 12.56
CA GLN A 240 13.83 11.77 11.12
C GLN A 240 13.08 13.06 10.77
N LYS A 241 13.63 13.85 9.82
CA LYS A 241 12.92 15.00 9.23
C LYS A 241 12.10 14.54 8.02
N LEU A 242 10.79 14.73 8.08
CA LEU A 242 9.86 14.36 7.02
C LEU A 242 9.90 15.36 5.85
N GLN A 243 9.84 14.84 4.63
CA GLN A 243 9.79 15.65 3.41
C GLN A 243 8.37 15.79 2.83
N LEU A 244 7.35 15.23 3.51
CA LEU A 244 5.95 15.30 3.10
C LEU A 244 5.38 16.72 3.23
N ASN A 245 4.49 17.10 2.30
CA ASN A 245 3.72 18.34 2.32
C ASN A 245 2.21 18.05 2.38
N LEU A 246 1.45 19.00 2.93
CA LEU A 246 -0.01 18.89 3.07
C LEU A 246 -0.74 18.70 1.73
N ASP A 247 -0.36 19.45 0.70
CA ASP A 247 -0.98 19.38 -0.63
C ASP A 247 -0.94 17.97 -1.23
N GLN A 248 0.06 17.17 -0.83
CA GLN A 248 0.21 15.80 -1.32
C GLN A 248 -0.82 14.83 -0.73
N ILE A 249 -1.37 15.14 0.45
CA ILE A 249 -2.35 14.30 1.16
C ILE A 249 -3.78 14.85 1.06
N GLU A 250 -4.02 15.88 0.26
CA GLU A 250 -5.33 16.45 -0.04
C GLU A 250 -5.74 16.16 -1.49
N LYS A 251 -7.05 16.26 -1.78
CA LYS A 251 -7.58 15.97 -3.12
C LYS A 251 -7.20 17.02 -4.18
N ALA A 252 -6.69 18.17 -3.79
CA ALA A 252 -6.23 19.25 -4.68
C ALA A 252 -7.26 19.62 -5.79
N GLY A 253 -8.55 19.66 -5.45
CA GLY A 253 -9.64 20.01 -6.38
C GLY A 253 -10.22 18.84 -7.19
N TYR A 254 -9.63 17.66 -7.12
CA TYR A 254 -10.21 16.45 -7.72
C TYR A 254 -11.37 15.90 -6.88
N GLU A 255 -12.32 15.26 -7.53
CA GLU A 255 -13.46 14.62 -6.86
C GLU A 255 -13.02 13.48 -5.94
N HIS A 256 -12.05 12.67 -6.42
CA HIS A 256 -11.52 11.49 -5.73
C HIS A 256 -9.99 11.47 -5.72
N PHE A 257 -9.39 10.81 -4.72
CA PHE A 257 -7.94 10.58 -4.66
C PHE A 257 -7.47 9.75 -5.86
N MET A 258 -8.20 8.70 -6.21
CA MET A 258 -7.84 7.86 -7.36
C MET A 258 -7.72 8.68 -8.65
N LEU A 259 -8.64 9.61 -8.91
CA LEU A 259 -8.55 10.46 -10.11
C LEU A 259 -7.33 11.38 -10.04
N LYS A 260 -7.09 12.02 -8.89
CA LYS A 260 -5.87 12.82 -8.66
C LYS A 260 -4.61 12.00 -8.96
N GLU A 261 -4.52 10.79 -8.41
CA GLU A 261 -3.37 9.90 -8.54
C GLU A 261 -3.15 9.41 -9.97
N ILE A 262 -4.22 9.23 -10.76
CA ILE A 262 -4.13 8.96 -12.20
C ILE A 262 -3.50 10.15 -12.92
N TYR A 263 -3.93 11.38 -12.62
CA TYR A 263 -3.40 12.59 -13.23
C TYR A 263 -2.02 13.02 -12.71
N GLU A 264 -1.59 12.52 -11.56
CA GLU A 264 -0.25 12.75 -11.01
C GLU A 264 0.84 11.87 -11.65
N GLN A 265 0.50 10.86 -12.43
CA GLN A 265 1.48 9.92 -13.00
C GLN A 265 2.61 10.57 -13.79
N PRO A 266 2.38 11.62 -14.63
CA PRO A 266 3.48 12.31 -15.29
C PRO A 266 4.52 12.88 -14.32
N SER A 267 4.06 13.56 -13.28
CA SER A 267 4.95 14.14 -12.27
C SER A 267 5.59 13.08 -11.37
N ALA A 268 4.84 12.04 -10.99
CA ALA A 268 5.35 10.93 -10.20
C ALA A 268 6.48 10.17 -10.90
N ILE A 269 6.35 9.92 -12.21
CA ILE A 269 7.42 9.30 -13.01
C ILE A 269 8.65 10.22 -13.09
N LYS A 270 8.46 11.53 -13.29
CA LYS A 270 9.56 12.51 -13.24
C LYS A 270 10.29 12.46 -11.90
N ASP A 271 9.56 12.42 -10.79
CA ASP A 271 10.14 12.35 -9.45
C ASP A 271 10.87 11.02 -9.22
N THR A 272 10.38 9.94 -9.80
CA THR A 272 11.00 8.61 -9.73
C THR A 272 12.40 8.59 -10.34
N TYR A 273 12.61 9.21 -11.49
CA TYR A 273 13.94 9.21 -12.12
C TYR A 273 14.77 10.48 -11.83
N ARG A 274 14.18 11.51 -11.19
CA ARG A 274 14.89 12.75 -10.86
C ARG A 274 16.17 12.49 -10.05
N GLY A 275 17.29 13.01 -10.55
CA GLY A 275 18.61 12.84 -9.95
C GLY A 275 19.23 11.45 -10.12
N ARG A 276 18.50 10.53 -10.75
CA ARG A 276 18.97 9.16 -11.05
C ARG A 276 19.29 8.96 -12.52
N MET A 277 18.50 9.53 -13.40
CA MET A 277 18.68 9.45 -14.85
C MET A 277 19.06 10.83 -15.41
N LEU A 278 20.15 10.86 -16.17
CA LEU A 278 20.63 12.01 -16.94
C LEU A 278 20.73 11.53 -18.40
N ALA A 279 19.64 11.68 -19.15
CA ALA A 279 19.50 11.12 -20.48
C ALA A 279 20.54 11.72 -21.45
N ASP A 280 20.76 13.05 -21.38
CA ASP A 280 21.76 13.79 -22.14
C ASP A 280 23.19 13.24 -21.98
N ARG A 281 23.49 12.66 -20.83
CA ARG A 281 24.82 12.12 -20.50
C ARG A 281 24.89 10.60 -20.58
N GLY A 282 23.77 9.92 -20.84
CA GLY A 282 23.69 8.47 -20.81
C GLY A 282 24.04 7.87 -19.45
N ILE A 283 23.57 8.50 -18.36
CA ILE A 283 23.93 8.10 -17.01
C ILE A 283 22.67 7.68 -16.23
N ILE A 284 22.72 6.49 -15.62
CA ILE A 284 21.83 6.07 -14.55
C ILE A 284 22.64 5.90 -13.27
N ARG A 285 22.28 6.63 -12.19
CA ARG A 285 22.87 6.53 -10.85
C ARG A 285 21.82 6.07 -9.85
N MET A 286 22.07 4.93 -9.22
CA MET A 286 21.18 4.33 -8.22
C MET A 286 22.05 3.69 -7.15
N ALA A 287 22.37 4.41 -6.06
CA ALA A 287 23.32 3.96 -5.05
C ALA A 287 23.09 2.51 -4.60
N GLY A 288 21.85 2.12 -4.30
CA GLY A 288 21.55 0.73 -3.90
C GLY A 288 21.90 -0.32 -4.96
N VAL A 289 21.87 0.02 -6.26
CA VAL A 289 22.30 -0.85 -7.36
C VAL A 289 23.80 -0.71 -7.60
N ASP A 290 24.32 0.52 -7.59
CA ASP A 290 25.75 0.81 -7.84
C ASP A 290 26.64 0.10 -6.82
N ASP A 291 26.31 0.17 -5.54
CA ASP A 291 27.06 -0.45 -4.44
C ASP A 291 26.95 -1.99 -4.44
N ASN A 292 26.01 -2.55 -5.17
CA ASN A 292 25.76 -4.00 -5.25
C ASN A 292 25.77 -4.55 -6.68
N LEU A 293 26.36 -3.81 -7.62
CA LEU A 293 26.30 -4.12 -9.05
C LEU A 293 26.78 -5.54 -9.38
N GLU A 294 27.89 -5.95 -8.75
CA GLU A 294 28.45 -7.30 -8.96
C GLU A 294 27.49 -8.42 -8.55
N LYS A 295 26.70 -8.23 -7.49
CA LYS A 295 25.69 -9.21 -7.06
C LYS A 295 24.61 -9.39 -8.13
N PHE A 296 24.16 -8.28 -8.74
CA PHE A 296 23.19 -8.35 -9.84
C PHE A 296 23.79 -8.97 -11.11
N LEU A 297 25.03 -8.62 -11.48
CA LEU A 297 25.67 -9.12 -12.68
C LEU A 297 26.00 -10.62 -12.61
N ASN A 298 26.34 -11.12 -11.40
CA ASN A 298 26.66 -12.51 -11.13
C ASN A 298 25.43 -13.33 -10.71
N ALA A 299 24.24 -12.71 -10.61
CA ALA A 299 23.02 -13.42 -10.27
C ALA A 299 22.70 -14.50 -11.30
N LYS A 300 22.43 -15.72 -10.84
CA LYS A 300 21.92 -16.81 -11.69
C LYS A 300 20.51 -16.52 -12.18
N ARG A 301 19.71 -15.90 -11.32
CA ARG A 301 18.37 -15.40 -11.62
C ARG A 301 18.00 -14.28 -10.64
N ILE A 302 16.99 -13.51 -11.03
CA ILE A 302 16.28 -12.59 -10.16
C ILE A 302 14.93 -13.22 -9.79
N ILE A 303 14.56 -13.22 -8.52
CA ILE A 303 13.24 -13.61 -8.05
C ILE A 303 12.52 -12.33 -7.59
N VAL A 304 11.40 -12.01 -8.21
CA VAL A 304 10.56 -10.86 -7.79
C VAL A 304 9.44 -11.38 -6.91
N VAL A 305 9.32 -10.84 -5.69
CA VAL A 305 8.25 -11.19 -4.75
C VAL A 305 7.39 -9.98 -4.45
N ALA A 306 6.08 -10.09 -4.66
CA ALA A 306 5.15 -9.00 -4.47
C ALA A 306 3.68 -9.49 -4.34
N CYS A 307 2.75 -8.56 -4.06
CA CYS A 307 1.30 -8.80 -4.01
C CYS A 307 0.56 -7.82 -4.92
N GLY A 308 -0.56 -8.26 -5.50
CA GLY A 308 -1.50 -7.43 -6.26
C GLY A 308 -0.85 -6.63 -7.40
N THR A 309 -1.11 -5.33 -7.44
CA THR A 309 -0.56 -4.40 -8.45
C THR A 309 0.97 -4.44 -8.52
N SER A 310 1.66 -4.59 -7.38
CA SER A 310 3.13 -4.72 -7.35
C SER A 310 3.61 -6.03 -7.98
N TRP A 311 2.83 -7.11 -7.88
CA TRP A 311 3.12 -8.36 -8.57
C TRP A 311 2.97 -8.20 -10.09
N HIS A 312 1.93 -7.48 -10.57
CA HIS A 312 1.79 -7.14 -11.99
C HIS A 312 2.97 -6.28 -12.50
N ALA A 313 3.48 -5.35 -11.68
CA ALA A 313 4.68 -4.58 -12.02
C ALA A 313 5.91 -5.50 -12.12
N GLY A 314 6.00 -6.52 -11.26
CA GLY A 314 6.99 -7.58 -11.33
C GLY A 314 6.94 -8.36 -12.64
N LEU A 315 5.75 -8.75 -13.09
CA LEU A 315 5.56 -9.44 -14.38
C LEU A 315 5.99 -8.57 -15.58
N VAL A 316 5.76 -7.26 -15.55
CA VAL A 316 6.31 -6.35 -16.57
C VAL A 316 7.84 -6.35 -16.51
N ALA A 317 8.39 -6.31 -15.29
CA ALA A 317 9.83 -6.30 -15.09
C ALA A 317 10.51 -7.59 -15.58
N GLU A 318 9.86 -8.75 -15.45
CA GLU A 318 10.35 -10.02 -16.01
C GLU A 318 10.72 -9.86 -17.49
N TYR A 319 9.77 -9.39 -18.31
CA TYR A 319 10.03 -9.12 -19.72
C TYR A 319 11.16 -8.11 -19.93
N ILE A 320 11.18 -7.02 -19.14
CA ILE A 320 12.19 -5.95 -19.29
C ILE A 320 13.60 -6.46 -18.94
N PHE A 321 13.77 -7.19 -17.84
CA PHE A 321 15.07 -7.70 -17.41
C PHE A 321 15.59 -8.79 -18.35
N GLU A 322 14.71 -9.68 -18.80
CA GLU A 322 15.09 -10.74 -19.73
C GLU A 322 15.47 -10.20 -21.10
N ASP A 323 14.74 -9.20 -21.60
CA ASP A 323 15.01 -8.60 -22.89
C ASP A 323 16.26 -7.69 -22.86
N LEU A 324 16.36 -6.78 -21.90
CA LEU A 324 17.42 -5.78 -21.88
C LEU A 324 18.68 -6.22 -21.13
N ALA A 325 18.54 -6.90 -20.01
CA ALA A 325 19.68 -7.32 -19.17
C ALA A 325 20.09 -8.78 -19.38
N ARG A 326 19.29 -9.58 -20.07
CA ARG A 326 19.53 -11.02 -20.30
C ARG A 326 19.82 -11.77 -19.00
N ILE A 327 19.03 -11.49 -17.97
CA ILE A 327 19.05 -12.15 -16.67
C ILE A 327 17.71 -12.87 -16.50
N PRO A 328 17.69 -14.19 -16.23
CA PRO A 328 16.45 -14.92 -15.97
C PRO A 328 15.70 -14.34 -14.78
N VAL A 329 14.38 -14.20 -14.90
CA VAL A 329 13.53 -13.68 -13.83
C VAL A 329 12.38 -14.64 -13.53
N GLU A 330 12.05 -14.80 -12.26
CA GLU A 330 10.87 -15.51 -11.79
C GLU A 330 10.02 -14.52 -10.96
N VAL A 331 8.72 -14.47 -11.19
CA VAL A 331 7.82 -13.55 -10.47
C VAL A 331 6.83 -14.34 -9.65
N GLU A 332 6.87 -14.15 -8.34
CA GLU A 332 6.14 -14.94 -7.37
C GLU A 332 5.16 -14.09 -6.56
N TYR A 333 3.98 -14.63 -6.30
CA TYR A 333 3.15 -14.09 -5.22
C TYR A 333 3.87 -14.27 -3.89
N ALA A 334 4.05 -13.19 -3.14
CA ALA A 334 4.77 -13.26 -1.87
C ALA A 334 4.09 -14.20 -0.86
N SER A 335 2.75 -14.30 -0.87
CA SER A 335 1.97 -15.24 -0.07
C SER A 335 2.30 -16.70 -0.40
N GLU A 336 2.38 -17.06 -1.68
CA GLU A 336 2.70 -18.42 -2.11
C GLU A 336 4.18 -18.74 -1.88
N PHE A 337 5.06 -17.79 -2.17
CA PHE A 337 6.51 -17.94 -2.01
C PHE A 337 6.89 -18.33 -0.58
N ARG A 338 6.26 -17.72 0.42
CA ARG A 338 6.59 -17.98 1.84
C ARG A 338 6.23 -19.39 2.31
N TYR A 339 5.23 -20.05 1.68
CA TYR A 339 4.71 -21.34 2.16
C TYR A 339 5.10 -22.54 1.32
N ARG A 340 5.42 -22.35 0.03
CA ARG A 340 5.70 -23.47 -0.88
C ARG A 340 7.08 -24.11 -0.73
N ASN A 341 7.93 -23.69 0.23
CA ASN A 341 9.32 -24.12 0.37
C ASN A 341 10.14 -23.89 -0.93
N PRO A 342 10.30 -22.63 -1.39
CA PRO A 342 10.93 -22.33 -2.67
C PRO A 342 12.42 -22.69 -2.65
N VAL A 343 12.96 -23.08 -3.81
CA VAL A 343 14.41 -23.25 -3.97
C VAL A 343 15.06 -21.89 -4.11
N ILE A 344 15.83 -21.50 -3.10
CA ILE A 344 16.54 -20.21 -3.06
C ILE A 344 18.03 -20.50 -2.90
N ASN A 345 18.85 -19.88 -3.74
CA ASN A 345 20.30 -20.02 -3.70
C ASN A 345 20.94 -18.69 -3.25
N LYS A 346 22.13 -18.78 -2.66
CA LYS A 346 22.92 -17.60 -2.27
C LYS A 346 23.32 -16.69 -3.45
N ASP A 347 23.31 -17.23 -4.67
CA ASP A 347 23.60 -16.52 -5.92
C ASP A 347 22.33 -15.96 -6.57
N ASP A 348 21.16 -16.11 -5.95
CA ASP A 348 19.91 -15.47 -6.37
C ASP A 348 19.82 -14.03 -5.82
N VAL A 349 19.24 -13.14 -6.59
CA VAL A 349 18.84 -11.79 -6.15
C VAL A 349 17.33 -11.78 -6.00
N VAL A 350 16.83 -11.43 -4.82
CA VAL A 350 15.39 -11.28 -4.59
C VAL A 350 15.02 -9.79 -4.60
N ILE A 351 14.11 -9.41 -5.49
CA ILE A 351 13.56 -8.05 -5.55
C ILE A 351 12.17 -8.05 -4.91
N ALA A 352 12.02 -7.37 -3.78
CA ALA A 352 10.75 -7.22 -3.08
C ALA A 352 10.11 -5.88 -3.45
N ILE A 353 8.88 -5.92 -4.00
CA ILE A 353 8.16 -4.71 -4.44
C ILE A 353 6.96 -4.47 -3.53
N SER A 354 6.84 -3.25 -2.98
CA SER A 354 5.70 -2.86 -2.16
C SER A 354 5.47 -1.35 -2.21
N GLN A 355 4.24 -0.93 -2.49
CA GLN A 355 3.88 0.50 -2.43
C GLN A 355 4.00 1.03 -1.00
N SER A 356 3.37 0.38 -0.03
CA SER A 356 3.38 0.79 1.38
C SER A 356 4.69 0.48 2.10
N GLY A 357 5.41 -0.56 1.64
CA GLY A 357 6.55 -1.14 2.34
C GLY A 357 6.19 -1.82 3.67
N GLU A 358 4.90 -2.17 3.87
CA GLU A 358 4.37 -2.76 5.10
C GLU A 358 3.56 -4.05 4.85
N THR A 359 3.61 -4.62 3.64
CA THR A 359 2.85 -5.82 3.26
C THR A 359 3.41 -7.05 3.98
N ALA A 360 2.57 -7.72 4.78
CA ALA A 360 2.98 -8.82 5.64
C ALA A 360 3.62 -9.99 4.87
N ASP A 361 2.96 -10.46 3.81
CA ASP A 361 3.48 -11.56 2.99
C ASP A 361 4.82 -11.21 2.33
N THR A 362 4.96 -9.98 1.81
CA THR A 362 6.22 -9.53 1.21
C THR A 362 7.34 -9.47 2.27
N MET A 363 7.02 -9.03 3.49
CA MET A 363 7.96 -9.03 4.61
C MET A 363 8.41 -10.46 4.99
N ALA A 364 7.48 -11.40 5.03
CA ALA A 364 7.79 -12.80 5.32
C ALA A 364 8.64 -13.44 4.21
N ALA A 365 8.34 -13.15 2.95
CA ALA A 365 9.14 -13.60 1.81
C ALA A 365 10.58 -13.05 1.86
N ILE A 366 10.77 -11.78 2.28
CA ILE A 366 12.09 -11.17 2.50
C ILE A 366 12.88 -11.94 3.56
N LYS A 367 12.27 -12.22 4.72
CA LYS A 367 12.91 -12.95 5.81
C LYS A 367 13.35 -14.34 5.35
N LEU A 368 12.46 -15.08 4.69
CA LEU A 368 12.75 -16.39 4.13
C LEU A 368 13.92 -16.34 3.14
N ALA A 369 13.95 -15.35 2.23
CA ALA A 369 15.04 -15.18 1.27
C ALA A 369 16.39 -14.92 1.96
N LYS A 370 16.40 -14.06 2.99
CA LYS A 370 17.60 -13.75 3.79
C LYS A 370 18.11 -14.97 4.56
N GLU A 371 17.23 -15.73 5.18
CA GLU A 371 17.57 -16.97 5.90
C GLU A 371 18.23 -17.99 4.99
N ASN A 372 17.87 -18.02 3.72
CA ASN A 372 18.50 -18.87 2.69
C ASN A 372 19.74 -18.22 2.04
N GLY A 373 20.17 -17.05 2.51
CA GLY A 373 21.42 -16.41 2.08
C GLY A 373 21.33 -15.60 0.79
N ALA A 374 20.12 -15.39 0.22
CA ALA A 374 19.95 -14.56 -0.97
C ALA A 374 20.15 -13.06 -0.66
N PHE A 375 20.65 -12.32 -1.66
CA PHE A 375 20.67 -10.86 -1.58
C PHE A 375 19.28 -10.31 -1.86
N VAL A 376 18.74 -9.49 -0.94
CA VAL A 376 17.40 -8.92 -1.07
C VAL A 376 17.47 -7.41 -1.33
N PHE A 377 16.80 -6.97 -2.41
CA PHE A 377 16.69 -5.58 -2.83
C PHE A 377 15.23 -5.11 -2.75
N GLY A 378 14.97 -3.99 -2.08
CA GLY A 378 13.63 -3.44 -1.88
C GLY A 378 13.27 -2.36 -2.89
N VAL A 379 12.08 -2.42 -3.48
CA VAL A 379 11.48 -1.33 -4.26
C VAL A 379 10.24 -0.85 -3.52
N CYS A 380 10.34 0.27 -2.82
CA CYS A 380 9.28 0.80 -1.96
C CYS A 380 8.95 2.26 -2.32
N ASN A 381 7.71 2.69 -2.01
CA ASN A 381 7.38 4.10 -2.13
C ASN A 381 7.58 4.86 -0.81
N VAL A 382 7.25 4.24 0.32
CA VAL A 382 7.32 4.89 1.64
C VAL A 382 8.74 4.80 2.20
N VAL A 383 9.36 5.96 2.38
CA VAL A 383 10.71 6.07 2.95
C VAL A 383 10.70 5.63 4.41
N GLY A 384 11.66 4.76 4.79
CA GLY A 384 11.76 4.26 6.15
C GLY A 384 10.70 3.22 6.54
N SER A 385 9.97 2.65 5.57
CA SER A 385 9.04 1.54 5.81
C SER A 385 9.75 0.27 6.28
N SER A 386 8.99 -0.67 6.82
CA SER A 386 9.53 -1.91 7.37
C SER A 386 10.30 -2.72 6.32
N ILE A 387 9.75 -2.88 5.12
CA ILE A 387 10.42 -3.58 4.00
C ILE A 387 11.73 -2.86 3.62
N SER A 388 11.72 -1.53 3.54
CA SER A 388 12.92 -0.78 3.17
C SER A 388 14.06 -0.91 4.20
N ARG A 389 13.74 -1.13 5.47
CA ARG A 389 14.74 -1.37 6.53
C ARG A 389 15.20 -2.82 6.58
N GLU A 390 14.32 -3.75 6.23
CA GLU A 390 14.62 -5.19 6.29
C GLU A 390 15.48 -5.66 5.10
N THR A 391 15.42 -4.98 3.97
CA THR A 391 16.20 -5.32 2.76
C THR A 391 17.66 -4.88 2.87
N HIS A 392 18.58 -5.59 2.18
CA HIS A 392 20.01 -5.27 2.18
C HIS A 392 20.33 -3.95 1.47
N ALA A 393 19.58 -3.65 0.41
CA ALA A 393 19.64 -2.40 -0.35
C ALA A 393 18.29 -2.16 -1.01
N GLY A 394 18.09 -0.99 -1.62
CA GLY A 394 16.82 -0.70 -2.28
C GLY A 394 16.79 0.59 -3.06
N ALA A 395 15.64 0.85 -3.67
CA ALA A 395 15.29 2.09 -4.32
C ALA A 395 13.88 2.53 -3.96
N TYR A 396 13.69 3.82 -3.68
CA TYR A 396 12.36 4.39 -3.48
C TYR A 396 11.78 4.88 -4.80
N THR A 397 10.47 4.69 -5.01
CA THR A 397 9.80 5.18 -6.22
C THR A 397 9.56 6.68 -6.20
N HIS A 398 9.51 7.30 -5.01
CA HIS A 398 9.20 8.73 -4.85
C HIS A 398 7.89 9.18 -5.53
N ALA A 399 6.90 8.28 -5.65
CA ALA A 399 5.61 8.58 -6.25
C ALA A 399 4.76 9.57 -5.41
N GLY A 400 5.24 9.95 -4.24
CA GLY A 400 4.43 10.67 -3.25
C GLY A 400 3.37 9.76 -2.60
N PRO A 401 2.55 10.27 -1.68
CA PRO A 401 1.47 9.52 -1.05
C PRO A 401 0.47 9.01 -2.08
N GLU A 402 0.05 7.75 -1.94
CA GLU A 402 -1.05 7.15 -2.69
C GLU A 402 -2.11 6.69 -1.70
N ILE A 403 -3.26 7.37 -1.70
CA ILE A 403 -4.32 7.27 -0.70
C ILE A 403 -5.48 6.41 -1.18
N GLY A 404 -5.83 6.51 -2.47
CA GLY A 404 -6.81 5.63 -3.09
C GLY A 404 -6.46 4.16 -2.84
N VAL A 405 -7.43 3.36 -2.38
CA VAL A 405 -7.17 1.94 -2.02
C VAL A 405 -6.68 1.16 -3.23
N ALA A 406 -7.31 1.32 -4.39
CA ALA A 406 -6.85 0.76 -5.65
C ALA A 406 -5.63 1.53 -6.16
N SER A 407 -4.49 0.86 -6.29
CA SER A 407 -3.22 1.48 -6.70
C SER A 407 -3.26 1.94 -8.16
N THR A 408 -2.65 3.10 -8.44
CA THR A 408 -2.56 3.71 -9.78
C THR A 408 -1.12 4.13 -10.11
N LYS A 409 -0.65 5.26 -9.58
CA LYS A 409 0.69 5.79 -9.84
C LYS A 409 1.82 4.90 -9.28
N ALA A 410 1.53 4.09 -8.26
CA ALA A 410 2.50 3.12 -7.73
C ALA A 410 2.91 2.13 -8.81
N PHE A 411 1.99 1.63 -9.64
CA PHE A 411 2.28 0.71 -10.73
C PHE A 411 3.28 1.30 -11.73
N THR A 412 2.99 2.46 -12.27
CA THR A 412 3.84 3.10 -13.29
C THR A 412 5.20 3.53 -12.74
N THR A 413 5.27 3.98 -11.48
CA THR A 413 6.55 4.35 -10.86
C THR A 413 7.39 3.13 -10.48
N GLN A 414 6.78 2.00 -10.10
CA GLN A 414 7.47 0.73 -9.91
C GLN A 414 8.08 0.22 -11.23
N ILE A 415 7.31 0.21 -12.33
CA ILE A 415 7.83 -0.13 -13.66
C ILE A 415 8.99 0.80 -14.03
N THR A 416 8.87 2.10 -13.78
CA THR A 416 9.93 3.08 -14.08
C THR A 416 11.24 2.72 -13.36
N ILE A 417 11.21 2.43 -12.06
CA ILE A 417 12.40 2.02 -11.29
C ILE A 417 12.99 0.71 -11.85
N LEU A 418 12.14 -0.28 -12.10
CA LEU A 418 12.57 -1.58 -12.60
C LEU A 418 13.20 -1.47 -14.00
N SER A 419 12.64 -0.61 -14.87
CA SER A 419 13.21 -0.27 -16.18
C SER A 419 14.59 0.37 -16.07
N LEU A 420 14.77 1.32 -15.13
CA LEU A 420 16.09 1.93 -14.88
C LEU A 420 17.12 0.92 -14.42
N ILE A 421 16.73 -0.02 -13.53
CA ILE A 421 17.60 -1.09 -13.06
C ILE A 421 18.00 -1.99 -14.24
N ALA A 422 17.02 -2.45 -15.03
CA ALA A 422 17.28 -3.34 -16.18
C ALA A 422 18.18 -2.69 -17.23
N LEU A 423 17.93 -1.41 -17.58
CA LEU A 423 18.79 -0.64 -18.50
C LEU A 423 20.21 -0.51 -17.97
N LYS A 424 20.37 -0.21 -16.69
CA LYS A 424 21.69 -0.11 -16.05
C LYS A 424 22.44 -1.44 -16.09
N LEU A 425 21.78 -2.53 -15.76
CA LEU A 425 22.36 -3.88 -15.79
C LEU A 425 22.67 -4.31 -17.22
N GLY A 426 21.77 -4.06 -18.17
CA GLY A 426 21.96 -4.37 -19.58
C GLY A 426 23.18 -3.65 -20.17
N LYS A 427 23.36 -2.36 -19.83
CA LYS A 427 24.57 -1.62 -20.19
C LYS A 427 25.82 -2.21 -19.57
N ALA A 428 25.79 -2.52 -18.29
CA ALA A 428 26.94 -3.08 -17.57
C ALA A 428 27.34 -4.48 -18.08
N LYS A 429 26.37 -5.32 -18.46
CA LYS A 429 26.60 -6.64 -19.09
C LYS A 429 26.99 -6.55 -20.56
N GLY A 430 26.79 -5.41 -21.22
CA GLY A 430 26.95 -5.27 -22.65
C GLY A 430 25.86 -5.98 -23.48
N SER A 431 24.71 -6.31 -22.89
CA SER A 431 23.57 -6.94 -23.58
C SER A 431 22.72 -5.95 -24.37
N ILE A 432 22.84 -4.66 -24.10
CA ILE A 432 22.24 -3.57 -24.87
C ILE A 432 23.33 -2.70 -25.51
N SER A 433 23.15 -2.28 -26.75
CA SER A 433 24.10 -1.39 -27.41
C SER A 433 24.08 0.01 -26.76
N ASN A 434 25.21 0.74 -26.87
CA ASN A 434 25.24 2.13 -26.36
C ASN A 434 24.18 3.00 -27.05
N THR A 435 23.93 2.79 -28.33
CA THR A 435 22.93 3.54 -29.10
C THR A 435 21.53 3.27 -28.57
N ASP A 436 21.14 2.01 -28.45
CA ASP A 436 19.82 1.63 -27.93
C ASP A 436 19.64 2.12 -26.49
N TYR A 437 20.67 1.98 -25.65
CA TYR A 437 20.65 2.48 -24.29
C TYR A 437 20.33 3.97 -24.21
N HIS A 438 21.01 4.81 -25.01
CA HIS A 438 20.72 6.24 -25.08
C HIS A 438 19.32 6.54 -25.64
N MET A 439 18.88 5.77 -26.63
CA MET A 439 17.53 5.88 -27.18
C MET A 439 16.47 5.60 -26.11
N TYR A 440 16.66 4.55 -25.29
CA TYR A 440 15.76 4.24 -24.16
C TYR A 440 15.72 5.36 -23.11
N LEU A 441 16.88 5.94 -22.74
CA LEU A 441 16.90 7.05 -21.77
C LEU A 441 16.16 8.28 -22.27
N ASN A 442 16.39 8.66 -23.54
CA ASN A 442 15.69 9.78 -24.15
C ASN A 442 14.18 9.51 -24.24
N GLU A 443 13.78 8.30 -24.58
CA GLU A 443 12.38 7.92 -24.64
C GLU A 443 11.72 7.93 -23.25
N MET A 444 12.40 7.44 -22.22
CA MET A 444 11.91 7.52 -20.84
C MET A 444 11.70 8.97 -20.37
N GLU A 445 12.54 9.91 -20.81
CA GLU A 445 12.38 11.33 -20.50
C GLU A 445 11.11 11.92 -21.13
N LEU A 446 10.66 11.36 -22.27
CA LEU A 446 9.45 11.75 -22.98
C LEU A 446 8.16 11.10 -22.40
N ILE A 447 8.27 10.01 -21.66
CA ILE A 447 7.11 9.27 -21.12
C ILE A 447 6.13 10.19 -20.35
N PRO A 448 6.55 11.10 -19.46
CA PRO A 448 5.61 11.99 -18.78
C PRO A 448 4.72 12.80 -19.73
N SER A 449 5.29 13.40 -20.76
CA SER A 449 4.52 14.18 -21.76
C SER A 449 3.61 13.27 -22.60
N LYS A 450 4.03 12.05 -22.88
CA LYS A 450 3.20 11.06 -23.58
C LYS A 450 2.02 10.59 -22.71
N ILE A 451 2.20 10.48 -21.40
CA ILE A 451 1.09 10.20 -20.46
C ILE A 451 0.13 11.40 -20.42
N GLU A 452 0.63 12.64 -20.37
CA GLU A 452 -0.21 13.84 -20.44
C GLU A 452 -1.11 13.79 -21.69
N LYS A 453 -0.53 13.43 -22.86
CA LYS A 453 -1.29 13.24 -24.09
C LYS A 453 -2.29 12.08 -24.02
N ALA A 454 -1.92 10.94 -23.41
CA ALA A 454 -2.85 9.81 -23.22
C ALA A 454 -4.05 10.20 -22.33
N LEU A 455 -3.84 11.07 -21.33
CA LEU A 455 -4.90 11.59 -20.44
C LEU A 455 -5.91 12.48 -21.19
N GLU A 456 -5.57 13.09 -22.33
CA GLU A 456 -6.50 13.86 -23.16
C GLU A 456 -7.64 13.00 -23.69
N SER A 457 -7.45 11.67 -23.80
CA SER A 457 -8.49 10.72 -24.20
C SER A 457 -9.62 10.56 -23.15
N ASN A 458 -9.49 11.18 -21.97
CA ASN A 458 -10.43 11.03 -20.86
C ASN A 458 -11.91 11.26 -21.25
N LYS A 459 -12.21 12.28 -22.06
CA LYS A 459 -13.58 12.54 -22.53
C LYS A 459 -14.15 11.39 -23.36
N HIS A 460 -13.33 10.83 -24.24
CA HIS A 460 -13.72 9.68 -25.05
C HIS A 460 -13.91 8.42 -24.18
N ILE A 461 -13.04 8.19 -23.22
CA ILE A 461 -13.14 7.07 -22.27
C ILE A 461 -14.44 7.15 -21.46
N ILE A 462 -14.90 8.34 -21.07
CA ILE A 462 -16.20 8.53 -20.40
C ILE A 462 -17.33 8.02 -21.29
N GLU A 463 -17.34 8.32 -22.60
CA GLU A 463 -18.39 7.85 -23.49
C GLU A 463 -18.35 6.31 -23.66
N VAL A 464 -17.16 5.74 -23.77
CA VAL A 464 -17.00 4.27 -23.79
C VAL A 464 -17.49 3.64 -22.49
N ALA A 465 -17.13 4.22 -21.34
CA ALA A 465 -17.56 3.74 -20.03
C ALA A 465 -19.09 3.76 -19.85
N LYS A 466 -19.79 4.77 -20.40
CA LYS A 466 -21.27 4.84 -20.41
C LYS A 466 -21.91 3.63 -21.08
N VAL A 467 -21.30 3.14 -22.18
CA VAL A 467 -21.81 1.98 -22.92
C VAL A 467 -21.71 0.71 -22.09
N TYR A 468 -20.60 0.52 -21.37
CA TYR A 468 -20.26 -0.75 -20.73
C TYR A 468 -20.44 -0.79 -19.21
N LYS A 469 -20.88 0.28 -18.57
CA LYS A 469 -21.05 0.35 -17.10
C LYS A 469 -21.97 -0.73 -16.51
N ASN A 470 -22.88 -1.27 -17.29
CA ASN A 470 -23.81 -2.31 -16.84
C ASN A 470 -23.38 -3.73 -17.25
N ALA A 471 -22.19 -3.90 -17.81
CA ALA A 471 -21.65 -5.23 -18.10
C ALA A 471 -21.48 -6.03 -16.81
N LYS A 472 -21.79 -7.33 -16.86
CA LYS A 472 -21.60 -8.22 -15.71
C LYS A 472 -20.18 -8.75 -15.62
N ASN A 473 -19.55 -8.93 -16.78
CA ASN A 473 -18.21 -9.47 -16.92
C ASN A 473 -17.43 -8.65 -17.95
N CYS A 474 -16.10 -8.72 -17.91
CA CYS A 474 -15.22 -8.08 -18.88
C CYS A 474 -13.93 -8.90 -19.02
N LEU A 475 -13.49 -9.17 -20.24
CA LEU A 475 -12.19 -9.76 -20.49
C LEU A 475 -11.17 -8.69 -20.88
N TYR A 476 -9.92 -8.89 -20.44
CA TYR A 476 -8.79 -8.05 -20.81
C TYR A 476 -7.73 -8.91 -21.47
N LEU A 477 -7.27 -8.53 -22.66
CA LEU A 477 -6.31 -9.29 -23.44
C LEU A 477 -5.08 -8.46 -23.77
N GLY A 478 -3.91 -9.04 -23.53
CA GLY A 478 -2.63 -8.45 -23.88
C GLY A 478 -1.63 -9.53 -24.32
N ARG A 479 -0.53 -9.11 -24.94
CA ARG A 479 0.60 -9.99 -25.27
C ARG A 479 1.92 -9.35 -24.89
N GLY A 480 2.94 -10.18 -24.58
CA GLY A 480 4.25 -9.71 -24.16
C GLY A 480 4.13 -8.73 -22.99
N TYR A 481 4.78 -7.59 -23.08
CA TYR A 481 4.75 -6.53 -22.06
C TYR A 481 3.34 -6.04 -21.67
N ASN A 482 2.37 -6.20 -22.56
CA ASN A 482 1.00 -5.75 -22.33
C ASN A 482 0.08 -6.83 -21.71
N PHE A 483 0.55 -8.08 -21.55
CA PHE A 483 -0.22 -9.07 -20.80
C PHE A 483 -0.36 -8.69 -19.31
N PRO A 484 0.72 -8.35 -18.59
CA PRO A 484 0.58 -7.86 -17.22
C PRO A 484 -0.28 -6.59 -17.08
N VAL A 485 -0.30 -5.73 -18.09
CA VAL A 485 -1.17 -4.55 -18.13
C VAL A 485 -2.64 -4.94 -18.26
N ALA A 486 -2.95 -5.98 -19.04
CA ALA A 486 -4.30 -6.54 -19.11
C ALA A 486 -4.77 -7.10 -17.74
N LEU A 487 -3.87 -7.79 -17.01
CA LEU A 487 -4.15 -8.22 -15.63
C LEU A 487 -4.43 -7.03 -14.70
N GLU A 488 -3.61 -5.98 -14.80
CA GLU A 488 -3.77 -4.78 -13.97
C GLU A 488 -5.07 -4.03 -14.29
N GLY A 489 -5.44 -3.88 -15.57
CA GLY A 489 -6.72 -3.29 -15.98
C GLY A 489 -7.92 -4.08 -15.46
N ALA A 490 -7.88 -5.40 -15.55
CA ALA A 490 -8.91 -6.28 -14.99
C ALA A 490 -9.00 -6.16 -13.46
N LEU A 491 -7.84 -6.07 -12.77
CA LEU A 491 -7.79 -5.85 -11.33
C LEU A 491 -8.46 -4.52 -10.97
N LYS A 492 -8.12 -3.42 -11.63
CA LYS A 492 -8.73 -2.10 -11.36
C LYS A 492 -10.24 -2.13 -11.54
N LEU A 493 -10.75 -2.73 -12.62
CA LEU A 493 -12.20 -2.79 -12.85
C LEU A 493 -12.91 -3.56 -11.73
N LYS A 494 -12.43 -4.77 -11.36
CA LYS A 494 -13.06 -5.57 -10.31
C LYS A 494 -13.00 -4.94 -8.93
N GLU A 495 -11.88 -4.29 -8.57
CA GLU A 495 -11.69 -3.67 -7.26
C GLU A 495 -12.69 -2.56 -6.96
N ILE A 496 -12.95 -1.67 -7.93
CA ILE A 496 -13.69 -0.44 -7.68
C ILE A 496 -15.12 -0.45 -8.22
N SER A 497 -15.41 -1.23 -9.27
CA SER A 497 -16.77 -1.33 -9.84
C SER A 497 -17.55 -2.56 -9.40
N TYR A 498 -16.84 -3.61 -8.94
CA TYR A 498 -17.35 -4.94 -8.60
C TYR A 498 -17.86 -5.74 -9.81
N ILE A 499 -17.55 -5.30 -11.03
CA ILE A 499 -17.73 -6.08 -12.24
C ILE A 499 -16.67 -7.17 -12.27
N HIS A 500 -17.08 -8.42 -12.53
CA HIS A 500 -16.11 -9.50 -12.70
C HIS A 500 -15.24 -9.26 -13.93
N ALA A 501 -13.94 -9.20 -13.76
CA ALA A 501 -13.00 -8.94 -14.85
C ALA A 501 -11.77 -9.83 -14.74
N GLU A 502 -11.32 -10.39 -15.87
CA GLU A 502 -10.15 -11.26 -15.94
C GLU A 502 -9.22 -10.85 -17.07
N GLY A 503 -7.91 -10.95 -16.80
CA GLY A 503 -6.87 -10.71 -17.79
C GLY A 503 -6.27 -12.04 -18.30
N TYR A 504 -6.02 -12.12 -19.61
CA TYR A 504 -5.40 -13.30 -20.22
C TYR A 504 -4.31 -12.89 -21.22
N PRO A 505 -3.27 -13.72 -21.40
CA PRO A 505 -2.46 -13.65 -22.62
C PRO A 505 -3.39 -13.87 -23.82
N ALA A 506 -3.37 -12.97 -24.80
CA ALA A 506 -4.39 -13.00 -25.87
C ALA A 506 -4.42 -14.32 -26.64
N ALA A 507 -3.28 -15.04 -26.73
CA ALA A 507 -3.26 -16.37 -27.35
C ALA A 507 -3.99 -17.43 -26.53
N GLU A 508 -3.92 -17.36 -25.20
CA GLU A 508 -4.53 -18.33 -24.28
C GLU A 508 -6.06 -18.22 -24.24
N MET A 509 -6.62 -17.13 -24.77
CA MET A 509 -8.07 -17.00 -24.96
C MET A 509 -8.65 -18.24 -25.67
N LYS A 510 -7.91 -18.82 -26.65
CA LYS A 510 -8.34 -19.98 -27.44
C LYS A 510 -8.47 -21.28 -26.63
N HIS A 511 -7.79 -21.36 -25.49
CA HIS A 511 -7.69 -22.56 -24.66
C HIS A 511 -8.72 -22.59 -23.52
N GLY A 512 -9.86 -21.92 -23.71
CA GLY A 512 -10.99 -21.92 -22.76
C GLY A 512 -11.78 -20.62 -22.74
N PRO A 513 -11.16 -19.47 -22.41
CA PRO A 513 -11.88 -18.21 -22.22
C PRO A 513 -12.73 -17.73 -23.41
N ILE A 514 -12.39 -18.13 -24.63
CA ILE A 514 -13.16 -17.82 -25.84
C ILE A 514 -14.60 -18.32 -25.80
N ALA A 515 -14.89 -19.34 -24.98
CA ALA A 515 -16.23 -19.86 -24.77
C ALA A 515 -17.17 -18.85 -24.08
N LEU A 516 -16.59 -17.85 -23.39
CA LEU A 516 -17.34 -16.81 -22.68
C LEU A 516 -17.71 -15.62 -23.58
N ILE A 517 -17.18 -15.55 -24.81
CA ILE A 517 -17.38 -14.42 -25.70
C ILE A 517 -18.75 -14.49 -26.35
N ASP A 518 -19.56 -13.47 -26.11
CA ASP A 518 -20.87 -13.22 -26.71
C ASP A 518 -21.08 -11.71 -26.97
N GLU A 519 -22.27 -11.33 -27.36
CA GLU A 519 -22.66 -9.95 -27.66
C GLU A 519 -22.70 -9.05 -26.41
N GLN A 520 -22.73 -9.61 -25.20
CA GLN A 520 -22.84 -8.88 -23.93
C GLN A 520 -21.49 -8.77 -23.18
N MET A 521 -20.50 -9.55 -23.61
CA MET A 521 -19.17 -9.57 -23.00
C MET A 521 -18.26 -8.54 -23.67
N PRO A 522 -17.95 -7.39 -23.03
CA PRO A 522 -16.91 -6.50 -23.52
C PRO A 522 -15.52 -7.13 -23.36
N VAL A 523 -14.70 -6.99 -24.39
CA VAL A 523 -13.32 -7.45 -24.41
C VAL A 523 -12.41 -6.24 -24.63
N VAL A 524 -11.60 -5.90 -23.65
CA VAL A 524 -10.57 -4.88 -23.75
C VAL A 524 -9.32 -5.53 -24.32
N VAL A 525 -8.81 -5.03 -25.45
CA VAL A 525 -7.64 -5.59 -26.12
C VAL A 525 -6.56 -4.52 -26.25
N ILE A 526 -5.35 -4.81 -25.74
CA ILE A 526 -4.20 -3.92 -25.88
C ILE A 526 -3.45 -4.33 -27.15
N ALA A 527 -3.52 -3.48 -28.19
CA ALA A 527 -3.03 -3.75 -29.55
C ALA A 527 -2.10 -2.63 -30.04
N THR A 528 -0.96 -2.46 -29.36
CA THR A 528 0.08 -1.50 -29.77
C THR A 528 0.86 -1.97 -31.00
N LYS A 529 1.27 -1.06 -31.89
CA LYS A 529 1.87 -1.35 -33.21
C LYS A 529 3.20 -2.11 -33.20
N LYS A 530 3.79 -2.43 -32.07
CA LYS A 530 5.09 -3.12 -31.96
C LYS A 530 4.94 -4.55 -31.45
N GLY A 531 6.00 -5.32 -31.54
CA GLY A 531 6.07 -6.70 -31.04
C GLY A 531 5.10 -7.64 -31.74
N HIS A 532 4.15 -8.16 -31.01
CA HIS A 532 3.21 -9.18 -31.50
C HIS A 532 1.93 -8.63 -32.15
N TYR A 533 1.95 -7.41 -32.68
CA TYR A 533 0.77 -6.71 -33.19
C TYR A 533 -0.12 -7.54 -34.12
N GLU A 534 0.45 -8.15 -35.18
CA GLU A 534 -0.29 -8.97 -36.14
C GLU A 534 -1.00 -10.17 -35.49
N LYS A 535 -0.42 -10.73 -34.43
CA LYS A 535 -1.03 -11.80 -33.67
C LYS A 535 -2.19 -11.31 -32.80
N VAL A 536 -2.08 -10.11 -32.27
CA VAL A 536 -3.20 -9.47 -31.54
C VAL A 536 -4.34 -9.14 -32.48
N VAL A 537 -4.05 -8.62 -33.68
CA VAL A 537 -5.04 -8.36 -34.74
C VAL A 537 -5.80 -9.66 -35.10
N SER A 538 -5.11 -10.79 -35.24
CA SER A 538 -5.77 -12.08 -35.46
C SER A 538 -6.69 -12.47 -34.29
N ASN A 539 -6.28 -12.23 -33.04
CA ASN A 539 -7.14 -12.50 -31.90
C ASN A 539 -8.40 -11.59 -31.88
N ILE A 540 -8.26 -10.31 -32.31
CA ILE A 540 -9.39 -9.40 -32.48
C ILE A 540 -10.42 -9.95 -33.49
N GLN A 541 -9.93 -10.47 -34.64
CA GLN A 541 -10.80 -11.10 -35.65
C GLN A 541 -11.56 -12.30 -35.09
N GLU A 542 -10.91 -13.11 -34.27
CA GLU A 542 -11.53 -14.29 -33.63
C GLU A 542 -12.64 -13.89 -32.64
N ILE A 543 -12.44 -12.80 -31.86
CA ILE A 543 -13.46 -12.24 -30.99
C ILE A 543 -14.64 -11.72 -31.82
N LYS A 544 -14.33 -10.96 -32.87
CA LYS A 544 -15.35 -10.37 -33.74
C LYS A 544 -16.22 -11.41 -34.44
N SER A 545 -15.62 -12.55 -34.88
CA SER A 545 -16.34 -13.66 -35.50
C SER A 545 -17.40 -14.30 -34.56
N ARG A 546 -17.26 -14.06 -33.25
CA ARG A 546 -18.21 -14.51 -32.18
C ARG A 546 -19.09 -13.38 -31.66
N LYS A 547 -19.11 -12.25 -32.39
CA LYS A 547 -19.89 -11.05 -32.07
C LYS A 547 -19.47 -10.34 -30.77
N GLY A 548 -18.29 -10.64 -30.23
CA GLY A 548 -17.74 -9.97 -29.06
C GLY A 548 -17.59 -8.47 -29.27
N LYS A 549 -17.79 -7.68 -28.23
CA LYS A 549 -17.67 -6.23 -28.22
C LYS A 549 -16.25 -5.82 -27.85
N ILE A 550 -15.57 -5.11 -28.73
CA ILE A 550 -14.13 -4.85 -28.61
C ILE A 550 -13.88 -3.38 -28.26
N ILE A 551 -13.16 -3.17 -27.17
CA ILE A 551 -12.56 -1.90 -26.76
C ILE A 551 -11.04 -2.06 -26.97
N ALA A 552 -10.50 -1.41 -27.99
CA ALA A 552 -9.09 -1.55 -28.33
C ALA A 552 -8.27 -0.36 -27.83
N ILE A 553 -7.16 -0.66 -27.13
CA ILE A 553 -6.11 0.33 -26.82
C ILE A 553 -5.05 0.18 -27.89
N VAL A 554 -4.85 1.21 -28.72
CA VAL A 554 -3.98 1.16 -29.89
C VAL A 554 -2.95 2.28 -29.89
N THR A 555 -1.89 2.11 -30.67
CA THR A 555 -0.96 3.21 -30.95
C THR A 555 -1.66 4.24 -31.84
N GLU A 556 -1.45 5.52 -31.58
CA GLU A 556 -1.98 6.65 -32.33
C GLU A 556 -1.81 6.46 -33.85
N GLY A 557 -2.88 6.75 -34.61
CA GLY A 557 -2.92 6.59 -36.06
C GLY A 557 -3.02 5.13 -36.54
N ASP A 558 -3.44 4.19 -35.68
CA ASP A 558 -3.78 2.83 -36.11
C ASP A 558 -5.06 2.82 -36.94
N THR A 559 -5.00 2.25 -38.13
CA THR A 559 -6.16 2.13 -39.01
C THR A 559 -6.71 0.71 -39.10
N SER A 560 -5.87 -0.30 -38.86
CA SER A 560 -6.25 -1.70 -39.02
C SER A 560 -7.23 -2.15 -37.91
N VAL A 561 -6.87 -1.92 -36.65
CA VAL A 561 -7.73 -2.26 -35.50
C VAL A 561 -8.95 -1.35 -35.44
N LYS A 562 -8.81 -0.06 -35.81
CA LYS A 562 -9.90 0.92 -35.84
C LYS A 562 -11.12 0.45 -36.67
N ASN A 563 -10.89 -0.26 -37.75
CA ASN A 563 -11.95 -0.78 -38.59
C ASN A 563 -12.63 -2.06 -38.06
N MET A 564 -12.06 -2.68 -37.04
CA MET A 564 -12.53 -3.95 -36.46
C MET A 564 -13.13 -3.78 -35.06
N ALA A 565 -12.65 -2.82 -34.27
CA ALA A 565 -13.10 -2.59 -32.91
C ALA A 565 -14.40 -1.77 -32.85
N ASP A 566 -15.18 -1.97 -31.81
CA ASP A 566 -16.38 -1.16 -31.55
C ASP A 566 -16.00 0.20 -30.96
N HIS A 567 -14.94 0.24 -30.15
CA HIS A 567 -14.34 1.48 -29.62
C HIS A 567 -12.82 1.39 -29.66
N VAL A 568 -12.17 2.53 -29.93
CA VAL A 568 -10.71 2.65 -30.00
C VAL A 568 -10.25 3.78 -29.12
N ILE A 569 -9.27 3.51 -28.27
CA ILE A 569 -8.59 4.51 -27.43
C ILE A 569 -7.13 4.54 -27.86
N GLU A 570 -6.67 5.70 -28.33
CA GLU A 570 -5.32 5.86 -28.85
C GLU A 570 -4.35 6.28 -27.73
N VAL A 571 -3.13 5.73 -27.76
CA VAL A 571 -2.00 6.14 -26.93
C VAL A 571 -0.82 6.51 -27.80
N PRO A 572 0.06 7.45 -27.38
CA PRO A 572 1.25 7.81 -28.15
C PRO A 572 2.17 6.62 -28.41
N GLU A 573 2.92 6.67 -29.52
CA GLU A 573 3.93 5.67 -29.82
C GLU A 573 5.10 5.76 -28.84
N THR A 574 5.64 4.59 -28.42
CA THR A 574 6.85 4.46 -27.59
C THR A 574 7.56 3.13 -27.89
N PHE A 575 8.70 2.85 -27.27
CA PHE A 575 9.33 1.54 -27.33
C PHE A 575 8.46 0.49 -26.66
N GLU A 576 8.51 -0.75 -27.17
CA GLU A 576 7.64 -1.83 -26.72
C GLU A 576 7.75 -2.05 -25.19
N ALA A 577 8.98 -2.08 -24.65
CA ALA A 577 9.21 -2.24 -23.21
C ALA A 577 8.64 -1.10 -22.35
N LEU A 578 8.34 0.07 -22.92
CA LEU A 578 7.78 1.22 -22.23
C LEU A 578 6.27 1.39 -22.47
N THR A 579 5.67 0.58 -23.37
CA THR A 579 4.22 0.63 -23.62
C THR A 579 3.36 0.45 -22.37
N PRO A 580 3.75 -0.39 -21.36
CA PRO A 580 2.99 -0.52 -20.12
C PRO A 580 2.74 0.80 -19.39
N LEU A 581 3.66 1.77 -19.47
CA LEU A 581 3.52 3.08 -18.84
C LEU A 581 2.42 3.93 -19.49
N LEU A 582 2.11 3.69 -20.76
CA LEU A 582 1.08 4.42 -21.51
C LEU A 582 -0.26 3.69 -21.55
N THR A 583 -0.23 2.37 -21.81
CA THR A 583 -1.45 1.57 -22.00
C THR A 583 -2.25 1.37 -20.71
N THR A 584 -1.61 1.51 -19.55
CA THR A 584 -2.27 1.47 -18.24
C THR A 584 -3.21 2.65 -18.01
N ILE A 585 -2.87 3.84 -18.52
CA ILE A 585 -3.62 5.08 -18.26
C ILE A 585 -5.10 4.99 -18.68
N PRO A 586 -5.43 4.63 -19.94
CA PRO A 586 -6.82 4.48 -20.33
C PRO A 586 -7.57 3.38 -19.56
N LEU A 587 -6.91 2.32 -19.12
CA LEU A 587 -7.54 1.25 -18.37
C LEU A 587 -7.92 1.71 -16.95
N GLN A 588 -7.08 2.51 -16.32
CA GLN A 588 -7.37 3.13 -15.01
C GLN A 588 -8.55 4.10 -15.12
N LEU A 589 -8.56 4.99 -16.13
CA LEU A 589 -9.66 5.92 -16.37
C LEU A 589 -10.97 5.22 -16.68
N PHE A 590 -10.94 4.17 -17.51
CA PHE A 590 -12.12 3.38 -17.85
C PHE A 590 -12.76 2.74 -16.61
N SER A 591 -11.94 2.11 -15.77
CA SER A 591 -12.39 1.50 -14.51
C SER A 591 -12.94 2.57 -13.56
N TYR A 592 -12.26 3.70 -13.41
CA TYR A 592 -12.68 4.83 -12.58
C TYR A 592 -14.07 5.35 -12.99
N HIS A 593 -14.26 5.66 -14.28
CA HIS A 593 -15.52 6.22 -14.75
C HIS A 593 -16.69 5.25 -14.64
N ILE A 594 -16.47 3.96 -14.91
CA ILE A 594 -17.50 2.92 -14.67
C ILE A 594 -17.91 2.92 -13.19
N ALA A 595 -16.95 2.89 -12.28
CA ALA A 595 -17.24 2.83 -10.85
C ALA A 595 -17.99 4.08 -10.34
N VAL A 596 -17.59 5.27 -10.78
CA VAL A 596 -18.29 6.53 -10.46
C VAL A 596 -19.71 6.51 -10.99
N MET A 597 -19.92 6.11 -12.25
CA MET A 597 -21.28 6.01 -12.85
C MET A 597 -22.18 5.01 -12.15
N LEU A 598 -21.60 3.99 -11.53
CA LEU A 598 -22.30 3.00 -10.70
C LEU A 598 -22.50 3.46 -9.26
N GLY A 599 -22.10 4.69 -8.91
CA GLY A 599 -22.20 5.24 -7.55
C GLY A 599 -21.32 4.51 -6.53
N LYS A 600 -20.20 3.91 -6.97
CA LYS A 600 -19.28 3.19 -6.08
C LYS A 600 -18.25 4.17 -5.48
N ASN A 601 -17.81 3.86 -4.26
CA ASN A 601 -16.72 4.61 -3.63
C ASN A 601 -15.38 4.12 -4.19
N VAL A 602 -14.77 4.90 -5.08
CA VAL A 602 -13.53 4.54 -5.78
C VAL A 602 -12.28 4.66 -4.89
N ASP A 603 -12.32 5.53 -3.89
CA ASP A 603 -11.20 5.73 -2.97
C ASP A 603 -11.18 4.66 -1.86
N GLN A 604 -12.34 4.15 -1.47
CA GLN A 604 -12.54 3.18 -0.40
C GLN A 604 -13.55 2.12 -0.84
N PRO A 605 -13.19 1.24 -1.79
CA PRO A 605 -14.08 0.18 -2.23
C PRO A 605 -14.29 -0.85 -1.12
N ARG A 606 -15.51 -1.43 -1.06
CA ARG A 606 -15.87 -2.41 -0.01
C ARG A 606 -14.89 -3.58 0.04
N ASN A 607 -14.65 -4.11 1.23
CA ASN A 607 -13.84 -5.31 1.49
C ASN A 607 -12.36 -5.20 1.05
N LEU A 608 -11.85 -4.00 0.81
CA LEU A 608 -10.45 -3.78 0.45
C LEU A 608 -9.79 -2.81 1.42
N ALA A 609 -8.53 -3.07 1.74
CA ALA A 609 -7.66 -2.17 2.48
C ALA A 609 -6.47 -1.76 1.61
N LYS A 610 -5.94 -0.55 1.79
CA LYS A 610 -4.79 -0.05 1.00
C LYS A 610 -3.55 -0.92 1.14
N SER A 611 -3.34 -1.54 2.29
CA SER A 611 -2.21 -2.43 2.55
C SER A 611 -2.60 -3.50 3.56
N VAL A 612 -2.20 -4.74 3.32
CA VAL A 612 -2.44 -5.88 4.20
C VAL A 612 -1.19 -6.09 5.05
N THR A 613 -1.28 -5.79 6.35
CA THR A 613 -0.15 -5.87 7.30
C THR A 613 -0.28 -7.00 8.30
N VAL A 614 -1.35 -7.74 8.24
CA VAL A 614 -1.61 -8.95 9.03
C VAL A 614 -2.08 -10.05 8.09
N GLU A 615 -1.86 -11.26 8.49
CA GLU A 615 -2.31 -12.46 7.79
C GLU A 615 -3.70 -12.87 8.24
#